data_d25af5a96506793f2298a3d0c21683de
#
_entry.id   d25af5a96506793f2298a3d0c21683de
#
_cell.length_a   1.000
_cell.length_b   1.000
_cell.length_c   1.000
_cell.angle_alpha   90.00
_cell.angle_beta   90.00
_cell.angle_gamma   90.00
#
_symmetry.space_group_name_H-M   'P 1'
#
loop_
_entity.id
_entity.type
_entity.pdbx_description
1 polymer ?
#
loop_
_entity_poly.entity_id
_entity_poly.type
_entity_poly.pdbx_seq_one_letter_code
_entity_poly.pdbx_strand_id
1 'polypeptide(L)'
;MESKIARSLNLKYHPVAILWSDDRPEKAMGFKQGKWGCVMWMLAAAAKGRTAAFDEKTYGCWGGGVGLGFGNQYLNFPGGIDCFYHFLSTGNENWQEGRDMAEKVESAAGKEFSEKFRHGEGYMKSPELLKRFIDSLPIMEVPEKYVVFKPLTDLDPTREQPQVIVFLADPDQLSALVVLANYGRGDNLNVIAPFAAGCQQIGILPYREARSERPRAVIGLTDLSARKNLKKQLDRNVLSFSVPWRMFDEMEDNVEGSFLQKETWRALQAP
;
A
#
# COMPACT_ATOMS: atom_id res chain seq x y z
N MET A 1 16.98 -0.89 -13.02
CA MET A 1 17.91 -0.38 -11.99
C MET A 1 18.15 -1.46 -10.94
N GLU A 2 19.40 -1.73 -10.53
CA GLU A 2 19.70 -2.65 -9.43
C GLU A 2 19.80 -1.91 -8.09
N SER A 3 19.30 -2.53 -7.01
CA SER A 3 19.36 -1.96 -5.66
C SER A 3 20.46 -2.64 -4.82
N LYS A 4 21.36 -1.85 -4.25
CA LYS A 4 22.38 -2.31 -3.28
C LYS A 4 21.68 -2.82 -2.01
N ILE A 5 20.61 -2.14 -1.56
CA ILE A 5 19.80 -2.53 -0.41
C ILE A 5 19.22 -3.93 -0.63
N ALA A 6 18.53 -4.15 -1.75
CA ALA A 6 17.88 -5.43 -2.05
C ALA A 6 18.89 -6.60 -2.06
N ARG A 7 20.07 -6.36 -2.64
CA ARG A 7 21.16 -7.33 -2.68
C ARG A 7 21.74 -7.60 -1.28
N SER A 8 22.02 -6.55 -0.50
CA SER A 8 22.61 -6.67 0.84
C SER A 8 21.68 -7.33 1.84
N LEU A 9 20.35 -7.19 1.65
CA LEU A 9 19.31 -7.83 2.45
C LEU A 9 18.93 -9.22 1.93
N ASN A 10 19.44 -9.64 0.79
CA ASN A 10 19.04 -10.88 0.12
C ASN A 10 17.52 -11.01 -0.03
N LEU A 11 16.88 -9.93 -0.54
CA LEU A 11 15.43 -9.90 -0.65
C LEU A 11 14.90 -10.95 -1.63
N LYS A 12 13.90 -11.71 -1.20
CA LYS A 12 13.21 -12.70 -2.03
C LYS A 12 12.40 -12.06 -3.16
N TYR A 13 11.86 -10.87 -2.90
CA TYR A 13 10.97 -10.15 -3.80
C TYR A 13 11.68 -8.93 -4.36
N HIS A 14 11.47 -8.63 -5.65
CA HIS A 14 11.95 -7.38 -6.24
C HIS A 14 11.35 -6.18 -5.51
N PRO A 15 12.13 -5.16 -5.17
CA PRO A 15 11.56 -3.86 -4.79
C PRO A 15 10.65 -3.35 -5.90
N VAL A 16 9.55 -2.71 -5.53
CA VAL A 16 8.57 -2.18 -6.48
C VAL A 16 8.63 -0.67 -6.51
N ALA A 17 8.91 -0.11 -7.67
CA ALA A 17 8.79 1.31 -7.94
C ALA A 17 7.31 1.66 -8.18
N ILE A 18 6.80 2.68 -7.49
CA ILE A 18 5.47 3.24 -7.72
C ILE A 18 5.63 4.61 -8.37
N LEU A 19 5.06 4.73 -9.57
CA LEU A 19 5.06 5.95 -10.36
C LEU A 19 3.63 6.45 -10.51
N TRP A 20 3.45 7.76 -10.37
CA TRP A 20 2.28 8.48 -10.87
C TRP A 20 2.69 9.07 -12.21
N SER A 21 1.97 8.76 -13.28
CA SER A 21 2.40 9.00 -14.65
C SER A 21 1.22 9.24 -15.59
N ASP A 22 1.42 10.03 -16.64
CA ASP A 22 0.45 10.15 -17.74
C ASP A 22 0.61 9.04 -18.78
N ASP A 23 1.68 8.27 -18.69
CA ASP A 23 1.98 7.16 -19.59
C ASP A 23 1.66 5.80 -18.95
N ARG A 24 0.93 4.96 -19.67
CA ARG A 24 0.64 3.58 -19.29
C ARG A 24 1.55 2.62 -20.06
N PRO A 25 2.35 1.79 -19.34
CA PRO A 25 3.15 0.77 -20.03
C PRO A 25 2.27 -0.23 -20.81
N GLU A 26 2.63 -0.50 -22.08
CA GLU A 26 1.82 -1.31 -23.00
C GLU A 26 1.41 -2.68 -22.44
N LYS A 27 2.32 -3.37 -21.77
CA LYS A 27 2.11 -4.72 -21.22
C LYS A 27 1.72 -4.73 -19.75
N ALA A 28 1.36 -3.58 -19.17
CA ALA A 28 0.97 -3.51 -17.77
C ALA A 28 -0.33 -4.27 -17.52
N MET A 29 -0.31 -5.10 -16.47
CA MET A 29 -1.52 -5.73 -15.92
C MET A 29 -2.44 -4.67 -15.35
N GLY A 30 -3.71 -4.98 -15.19
CA GLY A 30 -4.69 -4.10 -14.55
C GLY A 30 -6.00 -4.82 -14.29
N PHE A 31 -6.87 -4.18 -13.55
CA PHE A 31 -8.24 -4.65 -13.42
C PHE A 31 -9.06 -4.21 -14.64
N LYS A 32 -10.11 -4.96 -14.95
CA LYS A 32 -11.11 -4.51 -15.91
C LYS A 32 -11.99 -3.46 -15.24
N GLN A 33 -12.43 -2.47 -16.01
CA GLN A 33 -13.35 -1.45 -15.52
C GLN A 33 -14.58 -2.07 -14.84
N GLY A 34 -14.96 -1.56 -13.67
CA GLY A 34 -16.08 -2.04 -12.87
C GLY A 34 -15.87 -3.43 -12.24
N LYS A 35 -14.67 -4.01 -12.33
CA LYS A 35 -14.37 -5.28 -11.66
C LYS A 35 -13.60 -5.04 -10.38
N TRP A 36 -14.11 -5.66 -9.31
CA TRP A 36 -13.42 -5.66 -8.03
C TRP A 36 -12.08 -6.39 -8.10
N GLY A 37 -11.11 -5.88 -7.36
CA GLY A 37 -9.80 -6.50 -7.18
C GLY A 37 -9.02 -5.79 -6.08
N CYS A 38 -8.10 -6.51 -5.44
CA CYS A 38 -7.22 -5.94 -4.42
C CYS A 38 -5.93 -5.41 -5.07
N VAL A 39 -5.67 -4.12 -4.91
CA VAL A 39 -4.42 -3.46 -5.40
C VAL A 39 -3.18 -4.22 -4.94
N MET A 40 -3.21 -4.80 -3.74
CA MET A 40 -2.07 -5.55 -3.20
C MET A 40 -1.74 -6.83 -3.99
N TRP A 41 -2.69 -7.40 -4.75
CA TRP A 41 -2.36 -8.48 -5.70
C TRP A 41 -1.42 -8.01 -6.80
N MET A 42 -1.61 -6.77 -7.25
CA MET A 42 -0.75 -6.18 -8.27
C MET A 42 0.61 -5.77 -7.71
N LEU A 43 0.68 -5.34 -6.43
CA LEU A 43 1.95 -5.18 -5.73
C LEU A 43 2.73 -6.50 -5.70
N ALA A 44 2.07 -7.59 -5.30
CA ALA A 44 2.70 -8.92 -5.27
C ALA A 44 3.12 -9.40 -6.67
N ALA A 45 2.35 -9.06 -7.71
CA ALA A 45 2.73 -9.35 -9.09
C ALA A 45 3.96 -8.55 -9.54
N ALA A 46 4.02 -7.25 -9.20
CA ALA A 46 5.17 -6.40 -9.50
C ALA A 46 6.43 -6.86 -8.76
N ALA A 47 6.29 -7.24 -7.48
CA ALA A 47 7.37 -7.84 -6.70
C ALA A 47 7.89 -9.18 -7.25
N LYS A 48 7.15 -9.79 -8.19
CA LYS A 48 7.52 -11.01 -8.94
C LYS A 48 7.83 -10.76 -10.42
N GLY A 49 8.13 -9.53 -10.80
CA GLY A 49 8.60 -9.18 -12.14
C GLY A 49 7.49 -8.80 -13.14
N ARG A 50 6.28 -8.40 -12.70
CA ARG A 50 5.16 -8.10 -13.63
C ARG A 50 4.61 -6.71 -13.40
N THR A 51 4.87 -5.77 -14.31
CA THR A 51 4.33 -4.40 -14.24
C THR A 51 2.80 -4.38 -14.21
N ALA A 52 2.22 -3.53 -13.36
CA ALA A 52 0.79 -3.25 -13.29
C ALA A 52 0.51 -1.76 -13.38
N ALA A 53 -0.67 -1.38 -13.91
CA ALA A 53 -1.09 0.01 -14.00
C ALA A 53 -2.59 0.16 -13.73
N PHE A 54 -2.94 1.28 -13.11
CA PHE A 54 -4.31 1.64 -12.71
C PHE A 54 -4.63 3.03 -13.20
N ASP A 55 -5.89 3.28 -13.44
CA ASP A 55 -6.49 4.59 -13.67
C ASP A 55 -7.75 4.77 -12.81
N GLU A 56 -8.42 5.91 -12.94
CA GLU A 56 -9.65 6.26 -12.20
C GLU A 56 -10.83 5.27 -12.40
N LYS A 57 -10.74 4.37 -13.40
CA LYS A 57 -11.78 3.37 -13.74
C LYS A 57 -11.36 1.94 -13.40
N THR A 58 -10.07 1.72 -13.11
CA THR A 58 -9.46 0.39 -12.98
C THR A 58 -8.71 0.18 -11.65
N TYR A 59 -9.01 0.96 -10.61
CA TYR A 59 -8.37 0.87 -9.29
C TYR A 59 -8.81 -0.33 -8.43
N GLY A 60 -9.76 -1.14 -8.90
CA GLY A 60 -10.20 -2.38 -8.26
C GLY A 60 -11.24 -2.20 -7.16
N CYS A 61 -10.89 -1.69 -5.98
CA CYS A 61 -11.81 -1.45 -4.87
C CYS A 61 -11.73 -0.01 -4.36
N TRP A 62 -12.74 0.45 -3.61
CA TRP A 62 -12.80 1.82 -3.09
C TRP A 62 -11.55 2.21 -2.29
N GLY A 63 -11.08 1.32 -1.39
CA GLY A 63 -9.82 1.53 -0.68
C GLY A 63 -8.61 1.61 -1.60
N GLY A 64 -8.61 0.85 -2.71
CA GLY A 64 -7.61 0.95 -3.78
C GLY A 64 -7.62 2.30 -4.45
N GLY A 65 -8.80 2.80 -4.83
CA GLY A 65 -8.95 4.12 -5.43
C GLY A 65 -8.44 5.24 -4.54
N VAL A 66 -8.85 5.25 -3.27
CA VAL A 66 -8.33 6.20 -2.28
C VAL A 66 -6.82 6.04 -2.09
N GLY A 67 -6.35 4.82 -1.89
CA GLY A 67 -4.94 4.52 -1.62
C GLY A 67 -3.99 4.87 -2.77
N LEU A 68 -4.48 4.88 -4.00
CA LEU A 68 -3.71 5.26 -5.19
C LEU A 68 -3.81 6.77 -5.53
N GLY A 69 -4.67 7.52 -4.82
CA GLY A 69 -4.79 8.94 -5.03
C GLY A 69 -5.82 9.35 -6.09
N PHE A 70 -6.83 8.50 -6.35
CA PHE A 70 -7.95 8.83 -7.26
C PHE A 70 -9.14 9.47 -6.51
N GLY A 71 -8.88 10.34 -5.55
CA GLY A 71 -9.90 11.05 -4.77
C GLY A 71 -10.59 10.17 -3.72
N ASN A 72 -11.65 10.71 -3.11
CA ASN A 72 -12.41 9.99 -2.08
C ASN A 72 -13.39 8.98 -2.68
N GLN A 73 -12.90 7.83 -3.10
CA GLN A 73 -13.71 6.76 -3.68
C GLN A 73 -14.67 6.09 -2.68
N TYR A 74 -14.56 6.37 -1.37
CA TYR A 74 -15.52 5.89 -0.38
C TYR A 74 -16.92 6.49 -0.56
N LEU A 75 -17.03 7.66 -1.20
CA LEU A 75 -18.30 8.26 -1.58
C LEU A 75 -19.12 7.37 -2.55
N ASN A 76 -18.43 6.51 -3.31
CA ASN A 76 -19.02 5.58 -4.28
C ASN A 76 -19.35 4.19 -3.67
N PHE A 77 -19.21 4.05 -2.35
CA PHE A 77 -19.58 2.81 -1.67
C PHE A 77 -21.10 2.57 -1.75
N PRO A 78 -21.60 1.32 -1.81
CA PRO A 78 -23.03 1.03 -1.80
C PRO A 78 -23.74 1.70 -0.61
N GLY A 79 -24.69 2.57 -0.88
CA GLY A 79 -25.37 3.39 0.12
C GLY A 79 -24.57 4.63 0.58
N GLY A 80 -23.45 4.94 -0.07
CA GLY A 80 -22.62 6.10 0.22
C GLY A 80 -21.66 5.91 1.40
N ILE A 81 -21.05 7.02 1.80
CA ILE A 81 -19.96 7.00 2.80
C ILE A 81 -20.44 6.59 4.20
N ASP A 82 -21.71 6.87 4.57
CA ASP A 82 -22.24 6.46 5.87
C ASP A 82 -22.36 4.95 5.96
N CYS A 83 -22.83 4.28 4.90
CA CYS A 83 -22.81 2.82 4.83
C CYS A 83 -21.38 2.26 4.91
N PHE A 84 -20.40 2.95 4.36
CA PHE A 84 -18.98 2.57 4.49
C PHE A 84 -18.48 2.68 5.93
N TYR A 85 -18.87 3.74 6.65
CA TYR A 85 -18.51 3.88 8.07
C TYR A 85 -19.09 2.74 8.92
N HIS A 86 -20.34 2.38 8.69
CA HIS A 86 -20.98 1.25 9.33
C HIS A 86 -20.33 -0.08 8.92
N PHE A 87 -20.06 -0.27 7.62
CA PHE A 87 -19.43 -1.50 7.10
C PHE A 87 -18.07 -1.82 7.76
N LEU A 88 -17.21 -0.83 7.96
CA LEU A 88 -15.92 -1.08 8.63
C LEU A 88 -16.00 -1.09 10.16
N SER A 89 -17.13 -0.79 10.74
CA SER A 89 -17.35 -0.78 12.19
C SER A 89 -18.42 -1.77 12.62
N THR A 90 -19.61 -1.30 12.97
CA THR A 90 -20.67 -2.06 13.64
C THR A 90 -21.65 -2.76 12.69
N GLY A 91 -21.53 -2.53 11.39
CA GLY A 91 -22.43 -3.05 10.36
C GLY A 91 -23.65 -2.17 10.11
N ASN A 92 -24.35 -2.47 9.00
CA ASN A 92 -25.43 -1.66 8.47
C ASN A 92 -26.83 -2.12 8.92
N GLU A 93 -26.95 -3.20 9.71
CA GLU A 93 -28.25 -3.79 10.07
C GLU A 93 -29.03 -2.97 11.11
N ASN A 94 -28.36 -2.11 11.89
CA ASN A 94 -28.96 -1.42 13.01
C ASN A 94 -29.60 -0.07 12.68
N TRP A 95 -29.69 0.32 11.40
CA TRP A 95 -30.33 1.53 10.94
C TRP A 95 -31.07 1.30 9.61
N GLN A 96 -32.13 2.09 9.34
CA GLN A 96 -33.10 1.79 8.29
C GLN A 96 -32.47 1.80 6.90
N GLU A 97 -31.78 2.88 6.54
CA GLU A 97 -31.14 3.04 5.23
C GLU A 97 -30.08 1.97 4.95
N GLY A 98 -29.40 1.52 5.99
CA GLY A 98 -28.43 0.42 5.92
C GLY A 98 -29.09 -0.91 5.60
N ARG A 99 -30.24 -1.23 6.24
CA ARG A 99 -31.02 -2.44 5.94
C ARG A 99 -31.52 -2.45 4.52
N ASP A 100 -32.13 -1.35 4.08
CA ASP A 100 -32.66 -1.20 2.73
C ASP A 100 -31.59 -1.36 1.65
N MET A 101 -30.36 -0.90 1.95
CA MET A 101 -29.23 -1.09 1.06
C MET A 101 -28.69 -2.52 1.10
N ALA A 102 -28.70 -3.19 2.26
CA ALA A 102 -28.20 -4.56 2.41
C ALA A 102 -28.96 -5.55 1.51
N GLU A 103 -30.27 -5.38 1.33
CA GLU A 103 -31.07 -6.20 0.42
C GLU A 103 -30.65 -6.04 -1.05
N LYS A 104 -30.34 -4.79 -1.47
CA LYS A 104 -29.83 -4.49 -2.81
C LYS A 104 -28.42 -5.05 -3.02
N VAL A 105 -27.57 -4.96 -2.01
CA VAL A 105 -26.19 -5.45 -2.04
C VAL A 105 -26.14 -6.97 -2.18
N GLU A 106 -27.05 -7.71 -1.53
CA GLU A 106 -27.09 -9.17 -1.63
C GLU A 106 -27.35 -9.65 -3.06
N SER A 107 -28.27 -9.02 -3.75
CA SER A 107 -28.59 -9.36 -5.14
C SER A 107 -27.47 -9.00 -6.12
N ALA A 108 -26.68 -7.96 -5.85
CA ALA A 108 -25.64 -7.43 -6.74
C ALA A 108 -24.24 -8.02 -6.50
N ALA A 109 -23.86 -8.23 -5.23
CA ALA A 109 -22.48 -8.57 -4.82
C ALA A 109 -22.34 -9.93 -4.15
N GLY A 110 -23.45 -10.64 -3.93
CA GLY A 110 -23.50 -11.97 -3.36
C GLY A 110 -23.48 -12.03 -1.84
N LYS A 111 -23.77 -13.20 -1.30
CA LYS A 111 -24.05 -13.43 0.12
C LYS A 111 -22.87 -13.08 1.03
N GLU A 112 -21.63 -13.46 0.67
CA GLU A 112 -20.46 -13.21 1.54
C GLU A 112 -20.23 -11.70 1.77
N PHE A 113 -20.41 -10.86 0.75
CA PHE A 113 -20.25 -9.43 0.90
C PHE A 113 -21.45 -8.83 1.65
N SER A 114 -22.68 -9.30 1.39
CA SER A 114 -23.88 -8.86 2.09
C SER A 114 -23.82 -9.13 3.59
N GLU A 115 -23.36 -10.29 4.01
CA GLU A 115 -23.16 -10.63 5.44
C GLU A 115 -22.20 -9.65 6.13
N LYS A 116 -21.07 -9.34 5.49
CA LYS A 116 -20.14 -8.33 6.00
C LYS A 116 -20.74 -6.92 6.00
N PHE A 117 -21.50 -6.59 4.98
CA PHE A 117 -22.18 -5.30 4.89
C PHE A 117 -23.17 -5.14 6.05
N ARG A 118 -23.93 -6.19 6.38
CA ARG A 118 -24.92 -6.20 7.49
C ARG A 118 -24.24 -6.10 8.85
N HIS A 119 -23.24 -6.96 9.11
CA HIS A 119 -22.70 -7.18 10.45
C HIS A 119 -21.41 -6.40 10.74
N GLY A 120 -20.82 -5.78 9.71
CA GLY A 120 -19.58 -5.00 9.82
C GLY A 120 -18.33 -5.85 9.88
N GLU A 121 -17.19 -5.21 9.64
CA GLU A 121 -15.87 -5.85 9.74
C GLU A 121 -15.17 -5.61 11.10
N GLY A 122 -15.72 -4.73 11.94
CA GLY A 122 -15.24 -4.51 13.31
C GLY A 122 -13.84 -3.90 13.43
N TYR A 123 -13.36 -3.20 12.38
CA TYR A 123 -12.02 -2.57 12.41
C TYR A 123 -11.98 -1.34 13.32
N MET A 124 -13.12 -0.71 13.55
CA MET A 124 -13.28 0.37 14.51
C MET A 124 -14.53 0.17 15.37
N LYS A 125 -14.51 0.75 16.57
CA LYS A 125 -15.56 0.57 17.57
C LYS A 125 -16.90 1.21 17.17
N SER A 126 -16.86 2.28 16.37
CA SER A 126 -18.08 2.97 15.94
C SER A 126 -17.90 3.69 14.60
N PRO A 127 -19.01 3.99 13.89
CA PRO A 127 -18.98 4.77 12.65
C PRO A 127 -18.38 6.17 12.82
N GLU A 128 -18.62 6.84 13.96
CA GLU A 128 -18.09 8.18 14.25
C GLU A 128 -16.56 8.15 14.41
N LEU A 129 -16.01 7.09 15.00
CA LEU A 129 -14.56 6.91 15.07
C LEU A 129 -13.98 6.66 13.69
N LEU A 130 -14.66 5.85 12.88
CA LEU A 130 -14.23 5.61 11.51
C LEU A 130 -14.30 6.88 10.66
N LYS A 131 -15.36 7.67 10.80
CA LYS A 131 -15.43 8.97 10.12
C LYS A 131 -14.22 9.85 10.45
N ARG A 132 -13.89 10.02 11.74
CA ARG A 132 -12.70 10.79 12.17
C ARG A 132 -11.40 10.22 11.63
N PHE A 133 -11.29 8.90 11.53
CA PHE A 133 -10.13 8.25 10.91
C PHE A 133 -10.04 8.60 9.41
N ILE A 134 -11.13 8.47 8.66
CA ILE A 134 -11.16 8.81 7.23
C ILE A 134 -10.84 10.30 7.02
N ASP A 135 -11.40 11.18 7.85
CA ASP A 135 -11.11 12.62 7.80
C ASP A 135 -9.62 12.94 8.10
N SER A 136 -8.91 12.06 8.80
CA SER A 136 -7.48 12.20 9.11
C SER A 136 -6.55 11.70 8.00
N LEU A 137 -7.05 10.93 7.05
CA LEU A 137 -6.28 10.42 5.93
C LEU A 137 -5.92 11.54 4.95
N PRO A 138 -4.73 11.53 4.35
CA PRO A 138 -4.35 12.47 3.31
C PRO A 138 -5.00 12.08 1.97
N ILE A 139 -6.34 12.02 1.93
CA ILE A 139 -7.06 11.73 0.71
C ILE A 139 -6.79 12.84 -0.29
N MET A 140 -6.34 12.47 -1.48
CA MET A 140 -5.95 13.39 -2.53
C MET A 140 -6.40 12.89 -3.90
N GLU A 141 -6.49 13.81 -4.82
CA GLU A 141 -6.65 13.53 -6.24
C GLU A 141 -5.36 13.94 -6.95
N VAL A 142 -4.66 12.93 -7.47
CA VAL A 142 -3.40 13.16 -8.20
C VAL A 142 -3.69 13.61 -9.61
N PRO A 143 -2.87 14.51 -10.20
CA PRO A 143 -3.11 15.02 -11.54
C PRO A 143 -2.79 14.01 -12.65
N GLU A 144 -1.94 13.02 -12.36
CA GLU A 144 -1.52 12.03 -13.33
C GLU A 144 -2.61 10.98 -13.58
N LYS A 145 -2.70 10.48 -14.82
CA LYS A 145 -3.75 9.54 -15.24
C LYS A 145 -3.59 8.12 -14.68
N TYR A 146 -2.34 7.71 -14.48
CA TYR A 146 -2.03 6.32 -14.11
C TYR A 146 -1.19 6.25 -12.86
N VAL A 147 -1.42 5.20 -12.08
CA VAL A 147 -0.48 4.73 -11.06
C VAL A 147 0.11 3.42 -11.55
N VAL A 148 1.45 3.36 -11.66
CA VAL A 148 2.18 2.23 -12.21
C VAL A 148 3.00 1.57 -11.10
N PHE A 149 2.83 0.25 -10.93
CA PHE A 149 3.70 -0.59 -10.10
C PHE A 149 4.65 -1.35 -11.01
N LYS A 150 5.93 -1.10 -10.87
CA LYS A 150 6.96 -1.64 -11.74
C LYS A 150 8.07 -2.29 -10.92
N PRO A 151 8.55 -3.50 -11.28
CA PRO A 151 9.77 -4.01 -10.65
C PRO A 151 10.89 -2.97 -10.76
N LEU A 152 11.61 -2.71 -9.66
CA LEU A 152 12.69 -1.71 -9.69
C LEU A 152 13.77 -2.07 -10.73
N THR A 153 13.99 -3.37 -10.99
CA THR A 153 14.90 -3.85 -12.03
C THR A 153 14.55 -3.36 -13.43
N ASP A 154 13.26 -3.11 -13.69
CA ASP A 154 12.76 -2.68 -15.01
C ASP A 154 12.64 -1.15 -15.14
N LEU A 155 13.00 -0.41 -14.05
CA LEU A 155 13.00 1.05 -14.08
C LEU A 155 14.15 1.57 -14.93
N ASP A 156 13.84 2.50 -15.85
CA ASP A 156 14.83 3.32 -16.54
C ASP A 156 14.98 4.67 -15.80
N PRO A 157 16.00 4.84 -14.95
CA PRO A 157 16.15 6.06 -14.14
C PRO A 157 16.48 7.30 -14.96
N THR A 158 16.78 7.16 -16.25
CA THR A 158 17.01 8.29 -17.17
C THR A 158 15.72 8.89 -17.71
N ARG A 159 14.61 8.15 -17.65
CA ARG A 159 13.31 8.53 -18.21
C ARG A 159 12.18 8.51 -17.18
N GLU A 160 12.34 7.74 -16.12
CA GLU A 160 11.29 7.46 -15.15
C GLU A 160 11.77 7.83 -13.75
N GLN A 161 11.01 8.64 -13.05
CA GLN A 161 11.28 8.99 -11.65
C GLN A 161 10.12 8.50 -10.78
N PRO A 162 10.29 7.41 -10.02
CA PRO A 162 9.26 6.95 -9.11
C PRO A 162 9.13 7.90 -7.92
N GLN A 163 7.96 7.99 -7.33
CA GLN A 163 7.76 8.75 -6.11
C GLN A 163 8.02 7.88 -4.86
N VAL A 164 7.80 6.57 -4.98
CA VAL A 164 7.89 5.63 -3.86
C VAL A 164 8.55 4.33 -4.30
N ILE A 165 9.41 3.77 -3.46
CA ILE A 165 9.91 2.39 -3.58
C ILE A 165 9.34 1.57 -2.44
N VAL A 166 8.80 0.38 -2.74
CA VAL A 166 8.23 -0.54 -1.77
C VAL A 166 9.09 -1.80 -1.69
N PHE A 167 9.61 -2.08 -0.53
CA PHE A 167 10.24 -3.34 -0.18
C PHE A 167 9.23 -4.28 0.47
N LEU A 168 9.32 -5.58 0.16
CA LEU A 168 8.61 -6.65 0.86
C LEU A 168 9.65 -7.43 1.66
N ALA A 169 9.60 -7.31 2.97
CA ALA A 169 10.65 -7.72 3.88
C ALA A 169 10.10 -8.63 5.00
N ASP A 170 10.86 -9.62 5.39
CA ASP A 170 10.65 -10.37 6.62
C ASP A 170 11.06 -9.54 7.86
N PRO A 171 10.89 -10.01 9.11
CA PRO A 171 11.19 -9.22 10.30
C PRO A 171 12.65 -8.78 10.42
N ASP A 172 13.61 -9.62 10.04
CA ASP A 172 15.05 -9.29 10.13
C ASP A 172 15.43 -8.25 9.07
N GLN A 173 14.96 -8.45 7.84
CA GLN A 173 15.12 -7.51 6.73
C GLN A 173 14.44 -6.17 7.03
N LEU A 174 13.24 -6.19 7.63
CA LEU A 174 12.53 -4.98 8.05
C LEU A 174 13.30 -4.22 9.13
N SER A 175 13.86 -4.94 10.11
CA SER A 175 14.71 -4.33 11.14
C SER A 175 15.92 -3.64 10.53
N ALA A 176 16.56 -4.28 9.55
CA ALA A 176 17.68 -3.69 8.82
C ALA A 176 17.27 -2.44 8.02
N LEU A 177 16.10 -2.46 7.35
CA LEU A 177 15.57 -1.30 6.63
C LEU A 177 15.30 -0.13 7.58
N VAL A 178 14.76 -0.39 8.78
CA VAL A 178 14.54 0.64 9.82
C VAL A 178 15.87 1.24 10.28
N VAL A 179 16.88 0.42 10.53
CA VAL A 179 18.21 0.91 10.92
C VAL A 179 18.84 1.74 9.80
N LEU A 180 18.76 1.26 8.55
CA LEU A 180 19.34 1.97 7.40
C LEU A 180 18.62 3.32 7.14
N ALA A 181 17.31 3.38 7.33
CA ALA A 181 16.51 4.61 7.22
C ALA A 181 16.89 5.69 8.23
N ASN A 182 17.55 5.30 9.33
CA ASN A 182 18.03 6.19 10.37
C ASN A 182 19.54 6.41 10.33
N TYR A 183 20.28 5.66 9.50
CA TYR A 183 21.76 5.62 9.54
C TYR A 183 22.43 6.98 9.31
N GLY A 184 21.91 7.78 8.38
CA GLY A 184 22.40 9.13 8.08
C GLY A 184 21.63 10.25 8.79
N ARG A 185 20.74 9.94 9.76
CA ARG A 185 19.81 10.91 10.35
C ARG A 185 19.95 10.96 11.86
N GLY A 186 19.80 12.16 12.44
CA GLY A 186 20.03 12.40 13.87
C GLY A 186 18.79 12.34 14.75
N ASP A 187 17.64 11.87 14.24
CA ASP A 187 16.40 11.70 15.01
C ASP A 187 15.86 10.27 14.87
N ASN A 188 14.82 9.92 15.63
CA ASN A 188 14.30 8.56 15.73
C ASN A 188 12.90 8.38 15.12
N LEU A 189 12.39 9.36 14.38
CA LEU A 189 11.03 9.34 13.82
C LEU A 189 11.03 9.29 12.28
N ASN A 190 12.07 8.70 11.70
CA ASN A 190 12.20 8.58 10.23
C ASN A 190 11.40 7.41 9.63
N VAL A 191 10.78 6.59 10.47
CA VAL A 191 9.91 5.48 10.08
C VAL A 191 8.62 5.56 10.88
N ILE A 192 7.48 5.40 10.20
CA ILE A 192 6.15 5.39 10.81
C ILE A 192 5.39 4.12 10.44
N ALA A 193 4.50 3.68 11.35
CA ALA A 193 3.60 2.56 11.14
C ALA A 193 2.14 2.99 11.34
N PRO A 194 1.55 3.71 10.39
CA PRO A 194 0.19 4.24 10.53
C PRO A 194 -0.85 3.12 10.41
N PHE A 195 -1.93 3.21 11.20
CA PHE A 195 -3.14 2.43 10.94
C PHE A 195 -3.78 2.92 9.65
N ALA A 196 -3.86 2.06 8.63
CA ALA A 196 -4.43 2.38 7.33
C ALA A 196 -4.63 1.10 6.50
N ALA A 197 -5.37 1.18 5.40
CA ALA A 197 -5.43 0.10 4.42
C ALA A 197 -4.08 -0.12 3.74
N GLY A 198 -3.76 -1.35 3.36
CA GLY A 198 -2.48 -1.69 2.73
C GLY A 198 -2.16 -0.86 1.49
N CYS A 199 -3.17 -0.56 0.66
CA CYS A 199 -3.01 0.32 -0.50
C CYS A 199 -2.69 1.78 -0.13
N GLN A 200 -3.17 2.28 1.01
CA GLN A 200 -2.82 3.60 1.53
C GLN A 200 -1.37 3.63 2.07
N GLN A 201 -0.94 2.53 2.70
CA GLN A 201 0.40 2.39 3.26
C GLN A 201 1.51 2.31 2.20
N ILE A 202 1.16 1.95 0.96
CA ILE A 202 2.10 1.94 -0.17
C ILE A 202 1.90 3.10 -1.14
N GLY A 203 0.75 3.78 -1.12
CA GLY A 203 0.35 4.85 -2.03
C GLY A 203 0.33 6.22 -1.36
N ILE A 204 -0.87 6.74 -1.02
CA ILE A 204 -1.03 8.14 -0.58
C ILE A 204 -0.18 8.53 0.63
N LEU A 205 0.07 7.63 1.58
CA LEU A 205 0.87 7.95 2.76
C LEU A 205 2.34 8.20 2.39
N PRO A 206 3.08 7.27 1.75
CA PRO A 206 4.44 7.55 1.33
C PRO A 206 4.52 8.60 0.19
N TYR A 207 3.49 8.75 -0.63
CA TYR A 207 3.40 9.84 -1.61
C TYR A 207 3.36 11.22 -0.93
N ARG A 208 2.61 11.36 0.16
CA ARG A 208 2.64 12.59 0.99
C ARG A 208 4.03 12.81 1.60
N GLU A 209 4.66 11.75 2.12
CA GLU A 209 6.00 11.84 2.67
C GLU A 209 7.04 12.24 1.61
N ALA A 210 6.87 11.81 0.34
CA ALA A 210 7.76 12.22 -0.76
C ALA A 210 7.76 13.73 -1.02
N ARG A 211 6.71 14.45 -0.60
CA ARG A 211 6.58 15.90 -0.69
C ARG A 211 6.99 16.65 0.58
N SER A 212 7.37 15.92 1.62
CA SER A 212 7.85 16.49 2.89
C SER A 212 9.31 16.93 2.77
N GLU A 213 9.68 17.97 3.50
CA GLU A 213 11.07 18.36 3.65
C GLU A 213 11.92 17.27 4.33
N ARG A 214 11.30 16.52 5.24
CA ARG A 214 11.88 15.40 5.97
C ARG A 214 11.05 14.13 5.72
N PRO A 215 11.24 13.45 4.60
CA PRO A 215 10.45 12.28 4.26
C PRO A 215 10.72 11.13 5.24
N ARG A 216 9.64 10.41 5.58
CA ARG A 216 9.69 9.22 6.43
C ARG A 216 9.27 7.99 5.64
N ALA A 217 9.87 6.87 5.97
CA ALA A 217 9.41 5.57 5.46
C ALA A 217 8.14 5.11 6.19
N VAL A 218 7.32 4.31 5.50
CA VAL A 218 6.04 3.80 6.00
C VAL A 218 6.10 2.28 6.06
N ILE A 219 5.98 1.73 7.27
CA ILE A 219 5.73 0.29 7.46
C ILE A 219 4.26 0.02 7.18
N GLY A 220 4.00 -0.99 6.37
CA GLY A 220 2.66 -1.36 5.96
C GLY A 220 2.46 -2.87 5.86
N LEU A 221 1.39 -3.25 5.15
CA LEU A 221 0.87 -4.61 5.11
C LEU A 221 0.42 -5.09 6.51
N THR A 222 -0.02 -4.16 7.35
CA THR A 222 -0.62 -4.39 8.66
C THR A 222 -2.14 -4.49 8.60
N ASP A 223 -2.74 -4.20 7.46
CA ASP A 223 -4.16 -4.34 7.14
C ASP A 223 -4.55 -5.82 6.98
N LEU A 224 -5.49 -6.28 7.79
CA LEU A 224 -5.93 -7.68 7.83
C LEU A 224 -6.61 -8.11 6.51
N SER A 225 -7.35 -7.22 5.85
CA SER A 225 -7.97 -7.49 4.55
C SER A 225 -6.93 -7.71 3.46
N ALA A 226 -5.89 -6.86 3.41
CA ALA A 226 -4.79 -7.03 2.48
C ALA A 226 -4.04 -8.33 2.75
N ARG A 227 -3.74 -8.64 4.01
CA ARG A 227 -3.07 -9.90 4.40
C ARG A 227 -3.89 -11.12 4.02
N LYS A 228 -5.21 -11.11 4.27
CA LYS A 228 -6.13 -12.17 3.83
C LYS A 228 -6.03 -12.38 2.30
N ASN A 229 -6.07 -11.31 1.54
CA ASN A 229 -6.02 -11.36 0.08
C ASN A 229 -4.68 -11.85 -0.45
N LEU A 230 -3.57 -11.56 0.24
CA LEU A 230 -2.21 -11.90 -0.18
C LEU A 230 -1.71 -13.28 0.29
N LYS A 231 -2.43 -13.97 1.16
CA LYS A 231 -1.93 -15.21 1.82
C LYS A 231 -1.45 -16.32 0.88
N LYS A 232 -1.87 -16.28 -0.41
CA LYS A 232 -1.44 -17.23 -1.46
C LYS A 232 -0.38 -16.64 -2.39
N GLN A 233 -0.12 -15.34 -2.33
CA GLN A 233 0.79 -14.63 -3.21
C GLN A 233 2.13 -14.32 -2.56
N LEU A 234 2.13 -14.04 -1.25
CA LEU A 234 3.33 -13.69 -0.48
C LEU A 234 3.48 -14.59 0.75
N ASP A 235 4.68 -14.67 1.25
CA ASP A 235 4.97 -15.34 2.52
C ASP A 235 4.24 -14.63 3.68
N ARG A 236 3.88 -15.39 4.69
CA ARG A 236 3.05 -14.88 5.80
C ARG A 236 3.77 -13.90 6.72
N ASN A 237 5.09 -14.00 6.81
CA ASN A 237 5.94 -13.15 7.66
C ASN A 237 6.40 -11.86 6.98
N VAL A 238 5.93 -11.57 5.76
CA VAL A 238 6.33 -10.37 5.02
C VAL A 238 5.49 -9.17 5.43
N LEU A 239 6.16 -8.02 5.62
CA LEU A 239 5.59 -6.68 5.71
C LEU A 239 6.08 -5.82 4.55
N SER A 240 5.41 -4.69 4.29
CA SER A 240 5.88 -3.71 3.33
C SER A 240 6.63 -2.58 4.04
N PHE A 241 7.70 -2.11 3.41
CA PHE A 241 8.42 -0.91 3.81
C PHE A 241 8.46 0.01 2.59
N SER A 242 7.66 1.07 2.65
CA SER A 242 7.49 2.03 1.56
C SER A 242 8.32 3.27 1.84
N VAL A 243 9.22 3.60 0.94
CA VAL A 243 10.17 4.70 1.13
C VAL A 243 10.06 5.71 -0.01
N PRO A 244 9.94 7.03 0.27
CA PRO A 244 10.01 8.08 -0.74
C PRO A 244 11.32 8.01 -1.54
N TRP A 245 11.26 8.30 -2.86
CA TRP A 245 12.41 8.16 -3.76
C TRP A 245 13.69 8.83 -3.23
N ARG A 246 13.59 10.09 -2.77
CA ARG A 246 14.76 10.82 -2.24
C ARG A 246 15.39 10.12 -1.04
N MET A 247 14.54 9.55 -0.17
CA MET A 247 15.02 8.79 1.00
C MET A 247 15.59 7.44 0.59
N PHE A 248 15.02 6.79 -0.43
CA PHE A 248 15.56 5.55 -1.00
C PHE A 248 16.98 5.77 -1.56
N ASP A 249 17.18 6.85 -2.31
CA ASP A 249 18.47 7.21 -2.89
C ASP A 249 19.52 7.44 -1.79
N GLU A 250 19.16 8.20 -0.74
CA GLU A 250 19.97 8.38 0.46
C GLU A 250 20.32 7.03 1.15
N MET A 251 19.35 6.12 1.25
CA MET A 251 19.56 4.79 1.84
C MET A 251 20.47 3.92 0.97
N GLU A 252 20.37 3.98 -0.36
CA GLU A 252 21.24 3.27 -1.31
C GLU A 252 22.71 3.72 -1.18
N ASP A 253 22.94 5.02 -1.00
CA ASP A 253 24.27 5.59 -0.76
C ASP A 253 24.84 5.14 0.59
N ASN A 254 24.00 4.99 1.59
CA ASN A 254 24.37 4.58 2.94
C ASN A 254 24.61 3.08 3.10
N VAL A 255 24.43 2.24 2.09
CA VAL A 255 24.71 0.79 2.20
C VAL A 255 26.20 0.54 2.48
N GLU A 256 27.06 1.26 1.78
CA GLU A 256 28.50 1.15 1.97
C GLU A 256 28.94 1.79 3.29
N GLY A 257 29.75 1.09 4.06
CA GLY A 257 30.22 1.54 5.37
C GLY A 257 29.22 1.34 6.52
N SER A 258 27.96 0.96 6.22
CA SER A 258 26.94 0.73 7.24
C SER A 258 27.09 -0.63 7.95
N PHE A 259 26.16 -0.87 8.89
CA PHE A 259 26.03 -2.15 9.61
C PHE A 259 25.76 -3.35 8.67
N LEU A 260 25.26 -3.13 7.46
CA LEU A 260 25.04 -4.19 6.46
C LEU A 260 26.33 -4.91 6.04
N GLN A 261 27.49 -4.30 6.29
CA GLN A 261 28.81 -4.89 6.07
C GLN A 261 29.46 -5.44 7.36
N LYS A 262 28.77 -5.36 8.51
CA LYS A 262 29.29 -5.74 9.82
C LYS A 262 28.85 -7.14 10.24
N GLU A 263 29.50 -7.66 11.27
CA GLU A 263 29.30 -9.00 11.79
C GLU A 263 27.85 -9.24 12.27
N THR A 264 27.23 -8.27 12.94
CA THR A 264 25.88 -8.39 13.45
C THR A 264 24.88 -8.75 12.35
N TRP A 265 24.95 -8.08 11.20
CA TRP A 265 24.07 -8.39 10.07
C TRP A 265 24.38 -9.76 9.46
N ARG A 266 25.68 -10.07 9.30
CA ARG A 266 26.11 -11.38 8.76
C ARG A 266 25.64 -12.54 9.65
N ALA A 267 25.71 -12.36 10.96
CA ALA A 267 25.24 -13.35 11.94
C ALA A 267 23.72 -13.60 11.86
N LEU A 268 22.92 -12.56 11.59
CA LEU A 268 21.48 -12.71 11.37
C LEU A 268 21.13 -13.43 10.06
N GLN A 269 22.00 -13.34 9.05
CA GLN A 269 21.79 -14.02 7.77
C GLN A 269 22.33 -15.46 7.73
N ALA A 270 23.11 -15.84 8.74
CA ALA A 270 23.62 -17.22 8.84
C ALA A 270 22.46 -18.18 9.13
N PRO A 271 22.44 -19.38 8.50
CA PRO A 271 21.38 -20.37 8.68
C PRO A 271 21.32 -20.96 10.09
#